data_e4706ddc6823e080dceb317437dcd673
#
_entry.id   e4706ddc6823e080dceb317437dcd673
#
_cell.length_a   1.000
_cell.length_b   1.000
_cell.length_c   1.000
_cell.angle_alpha   90.00
_cell.angle_beta   90.00
_cell.angle_gamma   90.00
#
_symmetry.space_group_name_H-M   'P 1'
#
loop_
_entity.id
_entity.type
_entity.pdbx_description
1 polymer ?
#
loop_
_entity_poly.entity_id
_entity_poly.type
_entity_poly.pdbx_seq_one_letter_code
_entity_poly.pdbx_strand_id
1 'polypeptide(L)'
;MKYLKGVVSSRRLGKSLGINLLPDLICSEDCIYCECGTTRNLTLERKEYAPTDKVISELDRFLKKRPVADYITFSGLGEPTLHSGIGKIIDYLKDNYADYKVALLTNSSLLHKPRVRNEIKRLDLIVPSLDAGTERTFKKICRPAEGLTLDLILDGIKAISHEFKGEIRLEILFLKGVNDSDREVNAIVDKIKDFNIDKVDINTLNRAPAVSGYKPVSKGRLLEISEKIPFKTEIYI
;
A
#
# COMPACT_ATOMS: atom_id res chain seq x y z
N MET A 1 15.18 5.48 -17.05
CA MET A 1 14.15 6.14 -16.22
C MET A 1 14.64 6.09 -14.77
N LYS A 2 14.52 7.20 -14.06
CA LYS A 2 15.00 7.30 -12.65
C LYS A 2 13.86 7.09 -11.65
N TYR A 3 12.70 7.65 -11.98
CA TYR A 3 11.53 7.65 -11.10
C TYR A 3 10.41 6.71 -11.57
N LEU A 4 10.50 6.20 -12.80
CA LEU A 4 9.52 5.27 -13.36
C LEU A 4 10.11 3.87 -13.49
N LYS A 5 9.31 2.85 -13.12
CA LYS A 5 9.69 1.42 -13.24
C LYS A 5 9.28 0.79 -14.58
N GLY A 6 8.73 1.59 -15.52
CA GLY A 6 8.12 1.08 -16.74
C GLY A 6 6.76 0.41 -16.48
N VAL A 7 6.11 -0.04 -17.55
CA VAL A 7 4.82 -0.75 -17.45
C VAL A 7 5.09 -2.22 -17.19
N VAL A 8 4.53 -2.74 -16.09
CA VAL A 8 4.65 -4.15 -15.69
C VAL A 8 3.27 -4.77 -15.56
N SER A 9 3.18 -6.11 -15.75
CA SER A 9 1.96 -6.85 -15.45
C SER A 9 1.83 -7.06 -13.94
N SER A 10 0.81 -6.44 -13.35
CA SER A 10 0.44 -6.61 -11.95
C SER A 10 -0.71 -7.60 -11.85
N ARG A 11 -0.64 -8.53 -10.89
CA ARG A 11 -1.73 -9.50 -10.64
C ARG A 11 -3.03 -8.80 -10.21
N ARG A 12 -2.91 -7.64 -9.56
CA ARG A 12 -4.04 -6.88 -8.99
C ARG A 12 -4.52 -5.72 -9.86
N LEU A 13 -3.62 -5.12 -10.61
CA LEU A 13 -3.85 -3.83 -11.29
C LEU A 13 -3.70 -3.92 -12.82
N GLY A 14 -3.59 -5.14 -13.39
CA GLY A 14 -3.35 -5.27 -14.82
C GLY A 14 -2.00 -4.67 -15.26
N LYS A 15 -1.98 -3.92 -16.35
CA LYS A 15 -0.78 -3.20 -16.80
C LYS A 15 -0.59 -1.94 -15.97
N SER A 16 0.47 -1.90 -15.18
CA SER A 16 0.74 -0.82 -14.23
C SER A 16 2.06 -0.11 -14.51
N LEU A 17 2.01 1.21 -14.68
CA LEU A 17 3.20 2.07 -14.69
C LEU A 17 3.56 2.46 -13.26
N GLY A 18 4.67 1.91 -12.74
CA GLY A 18 5.09 2.21 -11.38
C GLY A 18 5.84 3.55 -11.25
N ILE A 19 5.47 4.36 -10.28
CA ILE A 19 6.19 5.58 -9.87
C ILE A 19 6.90 5.27 -8.54
N ASN A 20 8.22 5.48 -8.51
CA ASN A 20 9.02 5.40 -7.31
C ASN A 20 9.46 6.81 -6.88
N LEU A 21 8.94 7.28 -5.75
CA LEU A 21 9.22 8.61 -5.20
C LEU A 21 10.41 8.62 -4.23
N LEU A 22 10.92 7.45 -3.87
CA LEU A 22 11.95 7.31 -2.86
C LEU A 22 13.25 6.80 -3.51
N PRO A 23 14.38 7.46 -3.26
CA PRO A 23 15.64 7.11 -3.92
C PRO A 23 16.25 5.80 -3.39
N ASP A 24 15.80 5.34 -2.22
CA ASP A 24 16.27 4.14 -1.54
C ASP A 24 15.11 3.51 -0.74
N LEU A 25 15.36 2.40 -0.02
CA LEU A 25 14.40 1.78 0.91
C LEU A 25 14.16 2.68 2.13
N ILE A 26 13.30 3.67 1.95
CA ILE A 26 12.87 4.65 2.95
C ILE A 26 11.40 4.34 3.27
N CYS A 27 11.15 3.90 4.48
CA CYS A 27 9.81 3.47 4.87
C CYS A 27 9.52 3.84 6.32
N SER A 28 8.27 3.84 6.68
CA SER A 28 7.79 3.95 8.07
C SER A 28 7.72 2.60 8.78
N GLU A 29 8.00 1.51 8.06
CA GLU A 29 8.00 0.14 8.54
C GLU A 29 9.18 -0.64 7.95
N ASP A 30 9.63 -1.68 8.69
CA ASP A 30 10.64 -2.65 8.24
C ASP A 30 10.02 -4.05 8.22
N CYS A 31 9.01 -4.24 7.38
CA CYS A 31 8.20 -5.46 7.35
C CYS A 31 9.04 -6.70 7.06
N ILE A 32 8.88 -7.75 7.90
CA ILE A 32 9.64 -9.01 7.76
C ILE A 32 9.44 -9.69 6.40
N TYR A 33 8.32 -9.42 5.73
CA TYR A 33 7.94 -10.00 4.44
C TYR A 33 8.29 -9.11 3.23
N CYS A 34 8.88 -7.93 3.43
CA CYS A 34 9.09 -6.95 2.37
C CYS A 34 9.89 -7.55 1.19
N GLU A 35 9.30 -7.51 -0.02
CA GLU A 35 9.96 -8.00 -1.24
C GLU A 35 11.11 -7.09 -1.70
N CYS A 36 11.15 -5.85 -1.19
CA CYS A 36 12.22 -4.89 -1.49
C CYS A 36 13.46 -5.07 -0.60
N GLY A 37 13.37 -5.88 0.46
CA GLY A 37 14.43 -6.10 1.44
C GLY A 37 14.24 -5.28 2.72
N THR A 38 15.28 -5.22 3.55
CA THR A 38 15.28 -4.50 4.84
C THR A 38 15.30 -3.00 4.63
N THR A 39 14.46 -2.28 5.38
CA THR A 39 14.37 -0.82 5.34
C THR A 39 15.69 -0.18 5.79
N ARG A 40 16.27 0.68 4.96
CA ARG A 40 17.54 1.36 5.25
C ARG A 40 17.36 2.65 6.05
N ASN A 41 16.24 3.33 5.83
CA ASN A 41 15.88 4.54 6.58
C ASN A 41 14.45 4.39 7.08
N LEU A 42 14.34 3.97 8.35
CA LEU A 42 13.07 3.81 9.05
C LEU A 42 12.64 5.16 9.63
N THR A 43 11.57 5.77 9.11
CA THR A 43 11.19 7.15 9.46
C THR A 43 9.72 7.45 9.23
N LEU A 44 9.19 8.43 9.98
CA LEU A 44 7.89 9.06 9.75
C LEU A 44 8.04 10.48 9.16
N GLU A 45 9.27 10.91 8.86
CA GLU A 45 9.54 12.23 8.32
C GLU A 45 9.01 12.36 6.89
N ARG A 46 8.15 13.34 6.66
CA ARG A 46 7.69 13.72 5.32
C ARG A 46 8.55 14.83 4.75
N LYS A 47 9.17 14.56 3.62
CA LYS A 47 9.91 15.57 2.85
C LYS A 47 9.92 15.26 1.36
N GLU A 48 10.51 16.14 0.57
CA GLU A 48 10.69 15.93 -0.85
C GLU A 48 11.92 15.02 -1.10
N TYR A 49 11.71 13.70 -1.08
CA TYR A 49 12.77 12.69 -1.27
C TYR A 49 13.28 12.63 -2.71
N ALA A 50 12.44 12.95 -3.68
CA ALA A 50 12.78 13.13 -5.08
C ALA A 50 12.28 14.50 -5.55
N PRO A 51 13.02 15.28 -6.36
CA PRO A 51 12.53 16.56 -6.84
C PRO A 51 11.22 16.38 -7.62
N THR A 52 10.10 16.89 -7.08
CA THR A 52 8.76 16.73 -7.62
C THR A 52 8.65 17.12 -9.08
N ASP A 53 9.26 18.24 -9.47
CA ASP A 53 9.23 18.74 -10.86
C ASP A 53 9.99 17.81 -11.82
N LYS A 54 11.03 17.12 -11.35
CA LYS A 54 11.76 16.14 -12.16
C LYS A 54 10.95 14.85 -12.34
N VAL A 55 10.22 14.43 -11.31
CA VAL A 55 9.27 13.29 -11.40
C VAL A 55 8.19 13.62 -12.44
N ILE A 56 7.57 14.79 -12.34
CA ILE A 56 6.54 15.26 -13.28
C ILE A 56 7.11 15.32 -14.71
N SER A 57 8.29 15.86 -14.89
CA SER A 57 8.93 15.96 -16.22
C SER A 57 9.23 14.58 -16.84
N GLU A 58 9.61 13.60 -16.02
CA GLU A 58 9.85 12.22 -16.50
C GLU A 58 8.53 11.53 -16.85
N LEU A 59 7.49 11.72 -16.03
CA LEU A 59 6.13 11.24 -16.29
C LEU A 59 5.57 11.82 -17.61
N ASP A 60 5.63 13.12 -17.77
CA ASP A 60 5.16 13.81 -18.97
C ASP A 60 5.81 13.28 -20.25
N ARG A 61 7.16 13.16 -20.24
CA ARG A 61 7.91 12.61 -21.37
C ARG A 61 7.54 11.18 -21.68
N PHE A 62 7.23 10.37 -20.67
CA PHE A 62 6.84 8.98 -20.85
C PHE A 62 5.39 8.87 -21.35
N LEU A 63 4.46 9.59 -20.74
CA LEU A 63 3.03 9.52 -21.04
C LEU A 63 2.65 10.16 -22.37
N LYS A 64 3.43 11.11 -22.87
CA LYS A 64 3.27 11.63 -24.26
C LYS A 64 3.39 10.55 -25.34
N LYS A 65 4.06 9.43 -25.05
CA LYS A 65 4.14 8.26 -25.93
C LYS A 65 2.88 7.39 -25.90
N ARG A 66 1.87 7.74 -25.12
CA ARG A 66 0.60 7.02 -24.95
C ARG A 66 0.79 5.52 -24.65
N PRO A 67 1.60 5.14 -23.62
CA PRO A 67 1.78 3.74 -23.27
C PRO A 67 0.45 3.09 -22.86
N VAL A 68 0.27 1.81 -23.17
CA VAL A 68 -0.91 1.07 -22.71
C VAL A 68 -0.70 0.68 -21.25
N ALA A 69 -1.42 1.32 -20.37
CA ALA A 69 -1.43 1.03 -18.93
C ALA A 69 -2.86 1.19 -18.37
N ASP A 70 -3.27 0.26 -17.50
CA ASP A 70 -4.55 0.32 -16.81
C ASP A 70 -4.46 1.28 -15.62
N TYR A 71 -3.30 1.31 -14.95
CA TYR A 71 -3.02 2.19 -13.82
C TYR A 71 -1.63 2.84 -13.90
N ILE A 72 -1.55 4.07 -13.41
CA ILE A 72 -0.31 4.69 -12.96
C ILE A 72 -0.28 4.54 -11.44
N THR A 73 0.75 3.86 -10.89
CA THR A 73 0.73 3.40 -9.51
C THR A 73 1.88 3.98 -8.71
N PHE A 74 1.56 4.72 -7.65
CA PHE A 74 2.53 5.07 -6.63
C PHE A 74 2.87 3.83 -5.81
N SER A 75 4.08 3.33 -6.03
CA SER A 75 4.62 2.13 -5.40
C SER A 75 6.14 2.13 -5.52
N GLY A 76 6.82 1.17 -4.94
CA GLY A 76 8.25 1.05 -5.20
C GLY A 76 9.08 0.80 -3.96
N LEU A 77 10.13 1.58 -3.75
CA LEU A 77 11.01 1.46 -2.60
C LEU A 77 10.44 2.26 -1.42
N GLY A 78 9.87 1.56 -0.40
CA GLY A 78 9.34 2.21 0.81
C GLY A 78 7.91 2.75 0.69
N GLU A 79 7.55 3.72 1.55
CA GLU A 79 6.19 4.25 1.70
C GLU A 79 5.99 5.56 0.89
N PRO A 80 5.16 5.55 -0.17
CA PRO A 80 5.01 6.72 -1.06
C PRO A 80 4.47 7.97 -0.35
N THR A 81 3.64 7.85 0.69
CA THR A 81 3.06 8.99 1.40
C THR A 81 4.08 9.77 2.24
N LEU A 82 5.28 9.24 2.43
CA LEU A 82 6.40 9.99 3.01
C LEU A 82 6.85 11.14 2.10
N HIS A 83 6.60 11.04 0.78
CA HIS A 83 6.98 12.10 -0.16
C HIS A 83 6.00 13.28 -0.09
N SER A 84 6.48 14.46 0.31
CA SER A 84 5.63 15.63 0.53
C SER A 84 5.03 16.24 -0.75
N GLY A 85 5.58 15.93 -1.92
CA GLY A 85 5.08 16.38 -3.22
C GLY A 85 4.08 15.43 -3.90
N ILE A 86 3.64 14.34 -3.21
CA ILE A 86 2.76 13.34 -3.83
C ILE A 86 1.45 13.95 -4.37
N GLY A 87 0.81 14.86 -3.62
CA GLY A 87 -0.41 15.54 -4.05
C GLY A 87 -0.23 16.32 -5.34
N LYS A 88 0.87 17.07 -5.47
CA LYS A 88 1.20 17.83 -6.69
C LYS A 88 1.34 16.92 -7.91
N ILE A 89 1.94 15.73 -7.74
CA ILE A 89 2.09 14.76 -8.83
C ILE A 89 0.74 14.16 -9.21
N ILE A 90 -0.11 13.84 -8.23
CA ILE A 90 -1.48 13.34 -8.46
C ILE A 90 -2.28 14.39 -9.23
N ASP A 91 -2.27 15.65 -8.77
CA ASP A 91 -2.98 16.75 -9.45
C ASP A 91 -2.52 16.89 -10.89
N TYR A 92 -1.21 16.90 -11.12
CA TYR A 92 -0.66 16.96 -12.48
C TYR A 92 -1.17 15.82 -13.37
N LEU A 93 -1.18 14.58 -12.88
CA LEU A 93 -1.68 13.43 -13.62
C LEU A 93 -3.17 13.55 -13.94
N LYS A 94 -3.98 13.94 -12.96
CA LYS A 94 -5.43 14.08 -13.12
C LYS A 94 -5.82 15.24 -14.05
N ASP A 95 -5.01 16.29 -14.11
CA ASP A 95 -5.26 17.44 -14.95
C ASP A 95 -4.80 17.24 -16.40
N ASN A 96 -3.72 16.48 -16.63
CA ASN A 96 -3.08 16.36 -17.95
C ASN A 96 -3.26 14.97 -18.60
N TYR A 97 -3.56 13.93 -17.82
CA TYR A 97 -3.59 12.54 -18.24
C TYR A 97 -4.79 11.79 -17.64
N ALA A 98 -5.98 12.41 -17.68
CA ALA A 98 -7.22 11.91 -17.05
C ALA A 98 -7.68 10.54 -17.60
N ASP A 99 -7.21 10.12 -18.79
CA ASP A 99 -7.50 8.81 -19.36
C ASP A 99 -6.87 7.65 -18.57
N TYR A 100 -5.84 7.92 -17.77
CA TYR A 100 -5.20 6.90 -16.93
C TYR A 100 -5.77 6.92 -15.51
N LYS A 101 -6.10 5.75 -14.99
CA LYS A 101 -6.40 5.60 -13.56
C LYS A 101 -5.12 5.71 -12.73
N VAL A 102 -5.22 6.38 -11.60
CA VAL A 102 -4.08 6.59 -10.68
C VAL A 102 -4.33 5.86 -9.38
N ALA A 103 -3.39 5.00 -8.97
CA ALA A 103 -3.47 4.17 -7.77
C ALA A 103 -2.33 4.46 -6.78
N LEU A 104 -2.62 4.25 -5.50
CA LEU A 104 -1.63 4.29 -4.41
C LEU A 104 -1.63 2.97 -3.67
N LEU A 105 -0.44 2.34 -3.55
CA LEU A 105 -0.18 1.27 -2.60
C LEU A 105 0.51 1.88 -1.38
N THR A 106 -0.05 1.71 -0.19
CA THR A 106 0.45 2.35 1.04
C THR A 106 0.37 1.41 2.23
N ASN A 107 1.36 1.46 3.11
CA ASN A 107 1.34 0.76 4.39
C ASN A 107 0.44 1.45 5.44
N SER A 108 -0.31 2.45 5.04
CA SER A 108 -1.29 3.18 5.87
C SER A 108 -0.72 4.06 6.99
N SER A 109 0.58 4.04 7.20
CA SER A 109 1.24 4.69 8.37
C SER A 109 0.95 6.19 8.52
N LEU A 110 0.70 6.89 7.42
CA LEU A 110 0.45 8.33 7.44
C LEU A 110 -1.00 8.72 7.13
N LEU A 111 -1.90 7.75 6.92
CA LEU A 111 -3.32 8.02 6.64
C LEU A 111 -4.06 8.65 7.82
N HIS A 112 -3.58 8.50 9.06
CA HIS A 112 -4.13 9.21 10.22
C HIS A 112 -4.00 10.74 10.10
N LYS A 113 -3.08 11.25 9.26
CA LYS A 113 -2.86 12.69 9.05
C LYS A 113 -3.86 13.25 8.03
N PRO A 114 -4.76 14.20 8.40
CA PRO A 114 -5.75 14.76 7.47
C PRO A 114 -5.12 15.39 6.22
N ARG A 115 -3.94 16.02 6.38
CA ARG A 115 -3.19 16.58 5.27
C ARG A 115 -2.87 15.54 4.20
N VAL A 116 -2.41 14.35 4.60
CA VAL A 116 -2.06 13.25 3.66
C VAL A 116 -3.30 12.79 2.93
N ARG A 117 -4.42 12.57 3.65
CA ARG A 117 -5.68 12.16 3.02
C ARG A 117 -6.19 13.20 2.01
N ASN A 118 -6.05 14.49 2.33
CA ASN A 118 -6.45 15.57 1.39
C ASN A 118 -5.56 15.60 0.14
N GLU A 119 -4.26 15.32 0.27
CA GLU A 119 -3.32 15.28 -0.86
C GLU A 119 -3.61 14.11 -1.83
N ILE A 120 -4.18 13.00 -1.35
CA ILE A 120 -4.43 11.79 -2.16
C ILE A 120 -5.89 11.62 -2.60
N LYS A 121 -6.79 12.55 -2.26
CA LYS A 121 -8.24 12.44 -2.51
C LYS A 121 -8.65 12.34 -3.98
N ARG A 122 -7.77 12.74 -4.93
CA ARG A 122 -8.02 12.69 -6.39
C ARG A 122 -7.58 11.38 -7.05
N LEU A 123 -7.07 10.42 -6.29
CA LEU A 123 -6.78 9.08 -6.78
C LEU A 123 -8.06 8.35 -7.21
N ASP A 124 -7.91 7.37 -8.08
CA ASP A 124 -9.01 6.46 -8.49
C ASP A 124 -9.06 5.22 -7.60
N LEU A 125 -7.91 4.80 -7.05
CA LEU A 125 -7.78 3.62 -6.21
C LEU A 125 -6.75 3.85 -5.10
N ILE A 126 -7.11 3.45 -3.88
CA ILE A 126 -6.17 3.34 -2.76
C ILE A 126 -6.15 1.90 -2.28
N VAL A 127 -4.94 1.35 -2.08
CA VAL A 127 -4.73 0.01 -1.52
C VAL A 127 -3.95 0.17 -0.21
N PRO A 128 -4.66 0.45 0.91
CA PRO A 128 -4.05 0.48 2.24
C PRO A 128 -3.76 -0.94 2.72
N SER A 129 -2.63 -1.15 3.42
CA SER A 129 -2.29 -2.43 4.04
C SER A 129 -2.63 -2.45 5.52
N LEU A 130 -3.10 -3.62 6.01
CA LEU A 130 -3.36 -3.91 7.42
C LEU A 130 -3.06 -5.38 7.72
N ASP A 131 -1.86 -5.69 8.20
CA ASP A 131 -1.38 -7.09 8.35
C ASP A 131 -1.53 -7.64 9.78
N ALA A 132 -2.17 -6.91 10.68
CA ALA A 132 -2.30 -7.31 12.07
C ALA A 132 -3.61 -6.81 12.70
N GLY A 133 -4.19 -7.64 13.59
CA GLY A 133 -5.33 -7.27 14.43
C GLY A 133 -4.92 -6.86 15.85
N THR A 134 -3.67 -7.14 16.24
CA THR A 134 -3.12 -6.81 17.57
C THR A 134 -1.81 -6.04 17.47
N GLU A 135 -1.57 -5.14 18.42
CA GLU A 135 -0.33 -4.35 18.49
C GLU A 135 0.93 -5.25 18.57
N ARG A 136 0.83 -6.39 19.25
CA ARG A 136 1.92 -7.37 19.33
C ARG A 136 2.28 -7.93 17.95
N THR A 137 1.28 -8.30 17.17
CA THR A 137 1.48 -8.85 15.82
C THR A 137 1.94 -7.77 14.87
N PHE A 138 1.41 -6.55 14.97
CA PHE A 138 1.86 -5.39 14.20
C PHE A 138 3.36 -5.13 14.40
N LYS A 139 3.80 -5.02 15.64
CA LYS A 139 5.24 -4.84 15.95
C LYS A 139 6.12 -5.97 15.44
N LYS A 140 5.60 -7.21 15.46
CA LYS A 140 6.32 -8.39 14.98
C LYS A 140 6.48 -8.38 13.47
N ILE A 141 5.41 -8.08 12.73
CA ILE A 141 5.37 -8.17 11.26
C ILE A 141 5.93 -6.91 10.61
N CYS A 142 5.41 -5.75 10.98
CA CYS A 142 5.67 -4.48 10.32
C CYS A 142 6.91 -3.78 10.86
N ARG A 143 7.36 -4.08 12.10
CA ARG A 143 8.52 -3.42 12.74
C ARG A 143 8.48 -1.90 12.54
N PRO A 144 7.45 -1.22 13.07
CA PRO A 144 7.19 0.18 12.76
C PRO A 144 8.25 1.11 13.33
N ALA A 145 8.39 2.29 12.72
CA ALA A 145 9.14 3.41 13.25
C ALA A 145 8.59 3.82 14.62
N GLU A 146 9.45 4.41 15.45
CA GLU A 146 9.06 4.90 16.77
C GLU A 146 7.86 5.85 16.69
N GLY A 147 6.89 5.66 17.57
CA GLY A 147 5.66 6.44 17.63
C GLY A 147 4.54 5.96 16.70
N LEU A 148 4.79 5.02 15.79
CA LEU A 148 3.74 4.42 14.96
C LEU A 148 3.11 3.22 15.68
N THR A 149 1.79 3.24 15.84
CA THR A 149 1.00 2.21 16.52
C THR A 149 -0.06 1.63 15.57
N LEU A 150 -0.57 0.45 15.90
CA LEU A 150 -1.68 -0.16 15.16
C LEU A 150 -2.93 0.74 15.19
N ASP A 151 -3.20 1.41 16.31
CA ASP A 151 -4.36 2.31 16.42
C ASP A 151 -4.26 3.48 15.44
N LEU A 152 -3.08 4.07 15.24
CA LEU A 152 -2.88 5.12 14.22
C LEU A 152 -3.12 4.59 12.79
N ILE A 153 -2.72 3.35 12.49
CA ILE A 153 -3.01 2.70 11.21
C ILE A 153 -4.53 2.57 11.03
N LEU A 154 -5.23 2.02 12.03
CA LEU A 154 -6.67 1.79 12.01
C LEU A 154 -7.45 3.10 11.87
N ASP A 155 -7.09 4.12 12.65
CA ASP A 155 -7.71 5.45 12.56
C ASP A 155 -7.54 6.05 11.16
N GLY A 156 -6.37 5.89 10.57
CA GLY A 156 -6.07 6.35 9.22
C GLY A 156 -6.91 5.64 8.16
N ILE A 157 -6.97 4.30 8.21
CA ILE A 157 -7.77 3.50 7.26
C ILE A 157 -9.25 3.79 7.45
N LYS A 158 -9.75 3.87 8.68
CA LYS A 158 -11.15 4.22 8.97
C LYS A 158 -11.49 5.59 8.41
N ALA A 159 -10.68 6.61 8.68
CA ALA A 159 -10.91 7.96 8.17
C ALA A 159 -10.96 8.00 6.64
N ILE A 160 -9.96 7.42 5.95
CA ILE A 160 -9.94 7.42 4.48
C ILE A 160 -11.10 6.61 3.90
N SER A 161 -11.55 5.52 4.56
CA SER A 161 -12.66 4.69 4.08
C SER A 161 -13.99 5.46 4.03
N HIS A 162 -14.15 6.50 4.83
CA HIS A 162 -15.36 7.34 4.83
C HIS A 162 -15.19 8.63 4.00
N GLU A 163 -13.97 9.11 3.81
CA GLU A 163 -13.69 10.36 3.11
C GLU A 163 -13.44 10.20 1.61
N PHE A 164 -12.87 9.07 1.21
CA PHE A 164 -12.45 8.83 -0.17
C PHE A 164 -13.63 8.53 -1.09
N LYS A 165 -13.55 8.99 -2.34
CA LYS A 165 -14.61 8.81 -3.33
C LYS A 165 -14.29 7.79 -4.42
N GLY A 166 -13.04 7.37 -4.52
CA GLY A 166 -12.59 6.29 -5.40
C GLY A 166 -12.72 4.92 -4.75
N GLU A 167 -12.15 3.91 -5.38
CA GLU A 167 -12.16 2.53 -4.91
C GLU A 167 -11.15 2.33 -3.77
N ILE A 168 -11.54 1.61 -2.72
CA ILE A 168 -10.66 1.19 -1.62
C ILE A 168 -10.57 -0.33 -1.58
N ARG A 169 -9.35 -0.85 -1.77
CA ARG A 169 -9.04 -2.27 -1.63
C ARG A 169 -8.10 -2.47 -0.47
N LEU A 170 -8.61 -2.95 0.66
CA LEU A 170 -7.74 -3.26 1.82
C LEU A 170 -6.87 -4.47 1.50
N GLU A 171 -5.56 -4.31 1.59
CA GLU A 171 -4.62 -5.42 1.42
C GLU A 171 -4.27 -6.03 2.78
N ILE A 172 -4.31 -7.35 2.88
CA ILE A 172 -3.88 -8.09 4.06
C ILE A 172 -2.94 -9.22 3.63
N LEU A 173 -1.69 -9.17 4.10
CA LEU A 173 -0.73 -10.24 3.84
C LEU A 173 -0.67 -11.19 5.04
N PHE A 174 -0.94 -12.47 4.79
CA PHE A 174 -0.88 -13.52 5.81
C PHE A 174 0.41 -14.33 5.72
N LEU A 175 1.02 -14.56 6.89
CA LEU A 175 2.23 -15.36 7.11
C LEU A 175 1.91 -16.56 7.98
N LYS A 176 2.30 -17.76 7.54
CA LYS A 176 2.04 -19.02 8.27
C LYS A 176 2.64 -18.98 9.69
N GLY A 177 1.79 -19.22 10.68
CA GLY A 177 2.16 -19.25 12.10
C GLY A 177 2.47 -17.88 12.71
N VAL A 178 2.08 -16.79 12.03
CA VAL A 178 2.32 -15.42 12.51
C VAL A 178 1.01 -14.67 12.73
N ASN A 179 0.24 -14.43 11.66
CA ASN A 179 -1.05 -13.72 11.70
C ASN A 179 -2.21 -14.53 11.09
N ASP A 180 -1.99 -15.79 10.75
CA ASP A 180 -2.99 -16.69 10.15
C ASP A 180 -3.82 -17.51 11.16
N SER A 181 -3.62 -17.29 12.49
CA SER A 181 -4.45 -17.93 13.51
C SER A 181 -5.85 -17.33 13.56
N ASP A 182 -6.85 -18.13 13.97
CA ASP A 182 -8.24 -17.65 14.12
C ASP A 182 -8.35 -16.45 15.05
N ARG A 183 -7.56 -16.43 16.11
CA ARG A 183 -7.53 -15.31 17.05
C ARG A 183 -7.11 -14.00 16.36
N GLU A 184 -6.07 -14.04 15.55
CA GLU A 184 -5.56 -12.85 14.87
C GLU A 184 -6.48 -12.44 13.71
N VAL A 185 -6.98 -13.41 12.95
CA VAL A 185 -7.97 -13.17 11.88
C VAL A 185 -9.22 -12.51 12.44
N ASN A 186 -9.78 -13.04 13.52
CA ASN A 186 -10.97 -12.46 14.16
C ASN A 186 -10.67 -11.05 14.69
N ALA A 187 -9.47 -10.81 15.25
CA ALA A 187 -9.08 -9.48 15.70
C ALA A 187 -8.99 -8.48 14.52
N ILE A 188 -8.49 -8.89 13.36
CA ILE A 188 -8.52 -8.05 12.14
C ILE A 188 -9.97 -7.77 11.72
N VAL A 189 -10.80 -8.80 11.63
CA VAL A 189 -12.22 -8.69 11.22
C VAL A 189 -12.98 -7.73 12.14
N ASP A 190 -12.80 -7.84 13.45
CA ASP A 190 -13.45 -6.97 14.43
C ASP A 190 -13.03 -5.49 14.27
N LYS A 191 -11.81 -5.23 13.83
CA LYS A 191 -11.30 -3.86 13.61
C LYS A 191 -11.85 -3.22 12.33
N ILE A 192 -12.04 -4.03 11.28
CA ILE A 192 -12.42 -3.50 9.95
C ILE A 192 -13.92 -3.53 9.65
N LYS A 193 -14.74 -4.24 10.43
CA LYS A 193 -16.16 -4.48 10.14
C LYS A 193 -16.99 -3.23 9.87
N ASP A 194 -16.62 -2.10 10.48
CA ASP A 194 -17.29 -0.80 10.34
C ASP A 194 -16.60 0.14 9.33
N PHE A 195 -15.63 -0.36 8.55
CA PHE A 195 -14.96 0.43 7.52
C PHE A 195 -15.76 0.39 6.22
N ASN A 196 -15.69 1.46 5.44
CA ASN A 196 -16.30 1.48 4.10
C ASN A 196 -15.25 1.04 3.06
N ILE A 197 -15.17 -0.26 2.82
CA ILE A 197 -14.18 -0.90 1.96
C ILE A 197 -14.89 -1.62 0.81
N ASP A 198 -14.45 -1.45 -0.42
CA ASP A 198 -15.03 -2.10 -1.60
C ASP A 198 -14.63 -3.58 -1.71
N LYS A 199 -13.38 -3.88 -1.33
CA LYS A 199 -12.83 -5.24 -1.44
C LYS A 199 -11.64 -5.43 -0.48
N VAL A 200 -11.41 -6.67 -0.05
CA VAL A 200 -10.20 -7.09 0.66
C VAL A 200 -9.35 -7.99 -0.24
N ASP A 201 -8.13 -7.55 -0.52
CA ASP A 201 -7.12 -8.31 -1.26
C ASP A 201 -6.29 -9.13 -0.26
N ILE A 202 -6.46 -10.46 -0.28
CA ILE A 202 -5.76 -11.39 0.60
C ILE A 202 -4.49 -11.89 -0.10
N ASN A 203 -3.35 -11.65 0.51
CA ASN A 203 -2.05 -12.04 0.00
C ASN A 203 -1.33 -13.01 0.93
N THR A 204 -0.34 -13.71 0.39
CA THR A 204 0.67 -14.44 1.16
C THR A 204 2.03 -14.31 0.46
N LEU A 205 3.09 -14.82 1.08
CA LEU A 205 4.42 -14.79 0.48
C LEU A 205 4.45 -15.45 -0.89
N ASN A 206 4.95 -14.73 -1.87
CA ASN A 206 5.12 -15.20 -3.25
C ASN A 206 6.57 -15.04 -3.75
N ARG A 207 7.34 -14.20 -3.06
CA ARG A 207 8.76 -13.95 -3.34
C ARG A 207 9.57 -14.06 -2.06
N ALA A 208 10.88 -14.08 -2.19
CA ALA A 208 11.77 -14.09 -1.05
C ALA A 208 11.52 -12.87 -0.14
N PRO A 209 11.23 -13.09 1.16
CA PRO A 209 11.00 -11.99 2.11
C PRO A 209 12.32 -11.37 2.57
N ALA A 210 12.26 -10.16 3.14
CA ALA A 210 13.40 -9.47 3.75
C ALA A 210 14.05 -10.31 4.87
N VAL A 211 13.23 -11.06 5.62
CA VAL A 211 13.70 -11.96 6.69
C VAL A 211 13.40 -13.41 6.31
N SER A 212 14.42 -14.24 6.22
CA SER A 212 14.28 -15.66 5.91
C SER A 212 13.53 -16.45 7.00
N GLY A 213 13.03 -17.64 6.64
CA GLY A 213 12.38 -18.56 7.59
C GLY A 213 10.86 -18.46 7.67
N TYR A 214 10.26 -17.39 7.15
CA TYR A 214 8.80 -17.27 7.03
C TYR A 214 8.28 -18.05 5.82
N LYS A 215 7.05 -18.55 5.93
CA LYS A 215 6.43 -19.40 4.91
C LYS A 215 5.07 -18.82 4.49
N PRO A 216 4.67 -19.09 3.23
CA PRO A 216 3.33 -18.73 2.78
C PRO A 216 2.26 -19.53 3.52
N VAL A 217 1.08 -18.97 3.61
CA VAL A 217 -0.13 -19.65 4.08
C VAL A 217 -0.66 -20.52 2.95
N SER A 218 -1.19 -21.71 3.28
CA SER A 218 -1.78 -22.60 2.28
C SER A 218 -3.06 -22.01 1.68
N LYS A 219 -3.35 -22.38 0.41
CA LYS A 219 -4.57 -21.94 -0.27
C LYS A 219 -5.83 -22.29 0.52
N GLY A 220 -5.92 -23.50 1.09
CA GLY A 220 -7.06 -23.93 1.92
C GLY A 220 -7.26 -22.99 3.11
N ARG A 221 -6.16 -22.65 3.83
CA ARG A 221 -6.26 -21.72 4.96
C ARG A 221 -6.64 -20.29 4.55
N LEU A 222 -6.15 -19.81 3.40
CA LEU A 222 -6.56 -18.49 2.88
C LEU A 222 -8.05 -18.45 2.50
N LEU A 223 -8.62 -19.57 2.00
CA LEU A 223 -10.06 -19.68 1.75
C LEU A 223 -10.86 -19.62 3.05
N GLU A 224 -10.46 -20.38 4.09
CA GLU A 224 -11.09 -20.31 5.42
C GLU A 224 -11.04 -18.89 6.02
N ILE A 225 -9.93 -18.18 5.83
CA ILE A 225 -9.78 -16.77 6.27
C ILE A 225 -10.74 -15.89 5.47
N SER A 226 -10.80 -16.07 4.16
CA SER A 226 -11.67 -15.30 3.26
C SER A 226 -13.15 -15.39 3.67
N GLU A 227 -13.63 -16.56 4.10
CA GLU A 227 -15.00 -16.78 4.57
C GLU A 227 -15.35 -16.00 5.86
N LYS A 228 -14.34 -15.63 6.66
CA LYS A 228 -14.52 -14.85 7.90
C LYS A 228 -14.58 -13.34 7.67
N ILE A 229 -14.07 -12.86 6.54
CA ILE A 229 -14.00 -11.44 6.23
C ILE A 229 -15.34 -10.95 5.71
N PRO A 230 -15.97 -9.90 6.31
CA PRO A 230 -17.33 -9.46 5.95
C PRO A 230 -17.40 -8.60 4.69
N PHE A 231 -16.40 -8.71 3.81
CA PHE A 231 -16.29 -7.97 2.55
C PHE A 231 -16.08 -8.93 1.39
N LYS A 232 -16.29 -8.45 0.16
CA LYS A 232 -15.81 -9.16 -1.03
C LYS A 232 -14.30 -9.37 -0.91
N THR A 233 -13.83 -10.59 -1.10
CA THR A 233 -12.40 -10.93 -1.04
C THR A 233 -11.87 -11.40 -2.37
N GLU A 234 -10.59 -11.19 -2.60
CA GLU A 234 -9.84 -11.80 -3.70
C GLU A 234 -8.49 -12.30 -3.16
N ILE A 235 -8.11 -13.54 -3.53
CA ILE A 235 -6.91 -14.21 -3.02
C ILE A 235 -5.84 -14.22 -4.11
N TYR A 236 -4.65 -13.72 -3.77
CA TYR A 236 -3.46 -13.68 -4.62
C TYR A 236 -2.37 -14.59 -4.05
N ILE A 237 -1.97 -15.60 -4.84
CA ILE A 237 -0.96 -16.59 -4.47
C ILE A 237 0.19 -16.56 -5.46
#